data_9a24ae9ca64366fdbc2ed9890df99b72
#
_entry.id   9a24ae9ca64366fdbc2ed9890df99b72
#
_cell.length_a   1.000
_cell.length_b   1.000
_cell.length_c   1.000
_cell.angle_alpha   90.00
_cell.angle_beta   90.00
_cell.angle_gamma   90.00
#
_symmetry.space_group_name_H-M   'P 1'
#
loop_
_entity.id
_entity.type
_entity.pdbx_description
1 polymer ?
#
loop_
_entity_poly.entity_id
_entity_poly.type
_entity_poly.pdbx_seq_one_letter_code
_entity_poly.pdbx_strand_id
1 'polypeptide(L)'
;MKLSKNVIRALLRGARPAFGSRHLGVGGRRLMLELLTAAARPPKGTRFQRVTIAGVSVERVQPPQSGTHGTLIYLHGGAYALGSARGYRGMVAQLAAAAGMTALIPDYSRAPEAQYPVALEEMFTVYTYLIENGHDPKTTVIVGDSAGGGLTLALAMALRDRGLPLPAALGLICPWADLALDIDEMRPVLRDPLILPSMTAEWAPRYAGSSHPRLPGISPVYGDMTGLPPIVMQTAGDDPISVDADKIETTYAAAKTGILDHRRFDNMWHDFHLQVSLLPQARDAIADLGAKLRNHIHTIQRKVTAK
;
A
#
# COMPACT_ATOMS: atom_id res chain seq x y z
N MET A 1 10.16 23.42 -3.24
CA MET A 1 10.99 23.31 -4.45
C MET A 1 10.39 22.20 -5.31
N LYS A 2 10.05 22.46 -6.55
CA LYS A 2 9.57 21.42 -7.49
C LYS A 2 10.78 20.97 -8.31
N LEU A 3 11.06 19.67 -8.31
CA LEU A 3 12.12 19.09 -9.13
C LEU A 3 11.53 18.48 -10.40
N SER A 4 12.30 18.49 -11.48
CA SER A 4 11.87 17.80 -12.69
C SER A 4 11.89 16.27 -12.47
N LYS A 5 11.00 15.56 -13.13
CA LYS A 5 10.92 14.09 -13.10
C LYS A 5 12.28 13.43 -13.37
N ASN A 6 13.02 13.96 -14.34
CA ASN A 6 14.32 13.40 -14.73
C ASN A 6 15.39 13.57 -13.63
N VAL A 7 15.38 14.72 -12.93
CA VAL A 7 16.30 14.95 -11.78
C VAL A 7 16.00 13.97 -10.66
N ILE A 8 14.73 13.80 -10.29
CA ILE A 8 14.35 12.84 -9.23
C ILE A 8 14.75 11.42 -9.64
N ARG A 9 14.45 11.01 -10.88
CA ARG A 9 14.84 9.71 -11.42
C ARG A 9 16.36 9.48 -11.36
N ALA A 10 17.16 10.50 -11.70
CA ALA A 10 18.61 10.41 -11.63
C ALA A 10 19.12 10.24 -10.18
N LEU A 11 18.56 11.00 -9.24
CA LEU A 11 18.89 10.88 -7.81
C LEU A 11 18.55 9.48 -7.26
N LEU A 12 17.38 8.95 -7.59
CA LEU A 12 16.97 7.61 -7.18
C LEU A 12 17.85 6.52 -7.79
N ARG A 13 18.24 6.67 -9.07
CA ARG A 13 19.21 5.77 -9.73
C ARG A 13 20.56 5.77 -9.02
N GLY A 14 21.01 6.92 -8.54
CA GLY A 14 22.22 7.03 -7.72
C GLY A 14 22.15 6.26 -6.40
N ALA A 15 20.96 6.13 -5.81
CA ALA A 15 20.72 5.35 -4.60
C ALA A 15 20.56 3.82 -4.85
N ARG A 16 20.26 3.43 -6.10
CA ARG A 16 19.95 2.03 -6.48
C ARG A 16 21.03 1.00 -6.10
N PRO A 17 22.36 1.26 -6.29
CA PRO A 17 23.40 0.30 -5.89
C PRO A 17 23.37 -0.03 -4.40
N ALA A 18 23.00 0.93 -3.57
CA ALA A 18 22.89 0.72 -2.13
C ALA A 18 21.67 -0.13 -1.76
N PHE A 19 20.51 0.05 -2.45
CA PHE A 19 19.33 -0.79 -2.26
C PHE A 19 19.57 -2.25 -2.69
N GLY A 20 20.28 -2.47 -3.79
CA GLY A 20 20.66 -3.80 -4.29
C GLY A 20 21.86 -4.42 -3.60
N SER A 21 22.57 -3.67 -2.72
CA SER A 21 23.80 -4.14 -2.09
C SER A 21 23.53 -5.21 -1.04
N ARG A 22 24.09 -6.42 -1.25
CA ARG A 22 24.08 -7.49 -0.24
C ARG A 22 24.93 -7.18 0.98
N HIS A 23 25.87 -6.22 0.87
CA HIS A 23 26.73 -5.78 1.96
C HIS A 23 26.01 -4.84 2.95
N LEU A 24 24.97 -4.16 2.49
CA LEU A 24 24.04 -3.46 3.38
C LEU A 24 23.07 -4.50 3.96
N GLY A 25 23.27 -4.93 5.17
CA GLY A 25 22.32 -5.78 5.88
C GLY A 25 20.90 -5.17 5.91
N VAL A 26 19.93 -5.96 6.37
CA VAL A 26 18.51 -5.54 6.44
C VAL A 26 18.35 -4.19 7.14
N GLY A 27 19.04 -3.97 8.27
CA GLY A 27 19.00 -2.71 9.02
C GLY A 27 19.44 -1.49 8.22
N GLY A 28 20.52 -1.61 7.43
CA GLY A 28 21.01 -0.52 6.56
C GLY A 28 20.02 -0.18 5.45
N ARG A 29 19.38 -1.19 4.84
CA ARG A 29 18.36 -0.99 3.82
C ARG A 29 17.07 -0.39 4.41
N ARG A 30 16.67 -0.77 5.63
CA ARG A 30 15.55 -0.15 6.37
C ARG A 30 15.81 1.32 6.60
N LEU A 31 16.99 1.68 7.10
CA LEU A 31 17.36 3.08 7.30
C LEU A 31 17.33 3.88 5.99
N MET A 32 17.82 3.30 4.90
CA MET A 32 17.82 3.95 3.59
C MET A 32 16.38 4.21 3.10
N LEU A 33 15.48 3.22 3.17
CA LEU A 33 14.09 3.42 2.78
C LEU A 33 13.42 4.44 3.69
N GLU A 34 13.68 4.42 5.00
CA GLU A 34 13.20 5.43 5.95
C GLU A 34 13.59 6.84 5.53
N LEU A 35 14.85 7.06 5.14
CA LEU A 35 15.34 8.38 4.69
C LEU A 35 14.65 8.82 3.38
N LEU A 36 14.41 7.90 2.46
CA LEU A 36 13.72 8.21 1.20
C LEU A 36 12.24 8.56 1.41
N THR A 37 11.56 7.78 2.24
CA THR A 37 10.12 7.98 2.51
C THR A 37 9.87 9.21 3.40
N ALA A 38 10.77 9.50 4.34
CA ALA A 38 10.71 10.69 5.20
C ALA A 38 10.85 12.02 4.44
N ALA A 39 11.27 12.01 3.17
CA ALA A 39 11.30 13.20 2.33
C ALA A 39 9.91 13.77 2.01
N ALA A 40 8.86 12.99 2.15
CA ALA A 40 7.48 13.43 2.01
C ALA A 40 7.07 14.32 3.19
N ARG A 41 6.70 15.57 2.91
CA ARG A 41 6.28 16.55 3.92
C ARG A 41 4.77 16.47 4.16
N PRO A 42 4.32 16.36 5.42
CA PRO A 42 2.90 16.39 5.73
C PRO A 42 2.32 17.79 5.50
N PRO A 43 1.00 17.94 5.34
CA PRO A 43 0.31 19.22 5.42
C PRO A 43 0.62 19.93 6.73
N LYS A 44 0.75 21.27 6.69
CA LYS A 44 1.03 22.08 7.90
C LYS A 44 -0.10 21.89 8.93
N GLY A 45 0.26 21.66 10.18
CA GLY A 45 -0.69 21.43 11.26
C GLY A 45 -1.14 19.96 11.42
N THR A 46 -0.58 19.03 10.64
CA THR A 46 -0.82 17.60 10.87
C THR A 46 -0.31 17.16 12.25
N ARG A 47 -1.15 16.44 12.98
CA ARG A 47 -0.79 15.82 14.26
C ARG A 47 -0.43 14.36 14.08
N PHE A 48 0.60 13.92 14.77
CA PHE A 48 1.07 12.54 14.81
C PHE A 48 1.02 12.02 16.24
N GLN A 49 0.49 10.83 16.42
CA GLN A 49 0.40 10.18 17.73
C GLN A 49 0.69 8.69 17.56
N ARG A 50 1.64 8.17 18.34
CA ARG A 50 1.85 6.74 18.43
C ARG A 50 0.87 6.14 19.44
N VAL A 51 0.16 5.10 19.02
CA VAL A 51 -0.78 4.34 19.84
C VAL A 51 -0.50 2.84 19.67
N THR A 52 -1.01 2.03 20.59
CA THR A 52 -0.99 0.57 20.45
C THR A 52 -2.41 0.09 20.20
N ILE A 53 -2.61 -0.68 19.13
CA ILE A 53 -3.89 -1.27 18.76
C ILE A 53 -3.69 -2.79 18.65
N ALA A 54 -4.39 -3.55 19.46
CA ALA A 54 -4.30 -5.02 19.50
C ALA A 54 -2.85 -5.54 19.58
N GLY A 55 -1.99 -4.86 20.35
CA GLY A 55 -0.57 -5.20 20.50
C GLY A 55 0.36 -4.66 19.43
N VAL A 56 -0.16 -4.13 18.32
CA VAL A 56 0.62 -3.55 17.22
C VAL A 56 0.83 -2.04 17.46
N SER A 57 2.05 -1.56 17.24
CA SER A 57 2.36 -0.11 17.25
C SER A 57 1.75 0.54 16.00
N VAL A 58 0.98 1.61 16.17
CA VAL A 58 0.28 2.30 15.09
C VAL A 58 0.60 3.79 15.15
N GLU A 59 1.00 4.37 14.04
CA GLU A 59 1.10 5.82 13.90
C GLU A 59 -0.27 6.38 13.48
N ARG A 60 -0.91 7.14 14.37
CA ARG A 60 -2.14 7.86 14.07
C ARG A 60 -1.78 9.20 13.44
N VAL A 61 -2.32 9.48 12.27
CA VAL A 61 -2.04 10.65 11.45
C VAL A 61 -3.32 11.46 11.27
N GLN A 62 -3.33 12.69 11.77
CA GLN A 62 -4.49 13.59 11.74
C GLN A 62 -4.12 14.89 11.03
N PRO A 63 -4.33 14.99 9.70
CA PRO A 63 -4.23 16.26 8.99
C PRO A 63 -5.27 17.26 9.51
N PRO A 64 -5.07 18.59 9.31
CA PRO A 64 -6.12 19.57 9.56
C PRO A 64 -7.41 19.20 8.81
N GLN A 65 -8.56 19.40 9.47
CA GLN A 65 -9.88 19.09 8.90
C GLN A 65 -10.11 17.59 8.55
N SER A 66 -9.27 16.69 9.09
CA SER A 66 -9.49 15.25 8.94
C SER A 66 -10.50 14.70 9.96
N GLY A 67 -10.98 13.48 9.70
CA GLY A 67 -11.88 12.76 10.61
C GLY A 67 -13.38 12.99 10.34
N THR A 68 -13.73 13.82 9.34
CA THR A 68 -15.13 14.07 8.97
C THR A 68 -15.72 12.96 8.07
N HIS A 69 -14.87 12.19 7.39
CA HIS A 69 -15.30 11.21 6.40
C HIS A 69 -14.95 9.75 6.73
N GLY A 70 -14.20 9.47 7.79
CA GLY A 70 -13.91 8.10 8.19
C GLY A 70 -12.44 7.82 8.52
N THR A 71 -12.07 6.54 8.47
CA THR A 71 -10.75 6.03 8.83
C THR A 71 -10.04 5.44 7.60
N LEU A 72 -8.78 5.79 7.42
CA LEU A 72 -7.88 5.21 6.42
C LEU A 72 -6.85 4.35 7.15
N ILE A 73 -6.85 3.04 6.93
CA ILE A 73 -5.80 2.13 7.40
C ILE A 73 -4.78 2.03 6.27
N TYR A 74 -3.51 2.36 6.53
CA TYR A 74 -2.46 2.35 5.53
C TYR A 74 -1.42 1.26 5.83
N LEU A 75 -1.28 0.31 4.92
CA LEU A 75 -0.30 -0.77 4.98
C LEU A 75 0.90 -0.40 4.11
N HIS A 76 2.03 -0.10 4.75
CA HIS A 76 3.19 0.43 4.04
C HIS A 76 3.91 -0.63 3.18
N GLY A 77 4.54 -0.18 2.11
CA GLY A 77 5.40 -0.98 1.27
C GLY A 77 6.76 -1.30 1.89
N GLY A 78 7.65 -1.89 1.10
CA GLY A 78 9.00 -2.26 1.52
C GLY A 78 9.24 -3.76 1.50
N ALA A 79 8.64 -4.47 0.55
CA ALA A 79 8.87 -5.89 0.28
C ALA A 79 8.67 -6.79 1.51
N TYR A 80 7.72 -6.46 2.38
CA TYR A 80 7.45 -7.14 3.67
C TYR A 80 8.64 -7.18 4.64
N ALA A 81 9.73 -6.51 4.33
CA ALA A 81 10.99 -6.57 5.08
C ALA A 81 11.52 -5.21 5.50
N LEU A 82 11.18 -4.19 4.74
CA LEU A 82 11.62 -2.81 4.90
C LEU A 82 10.43 -1.91 5.23
N GLY A 83 10.65 -0.58 5.22
CA GLY A 83 9.61 0.40 5.52
C GLY A 83 9.29 0.52 7.02
N SER A 84 8.48 1.50 7.36
CA SER A 84 7.98 1.74 8.72
C SER A 84 6.82 2.72 8.70
N ALA A 85 5.93 2.66 9.69
CA ALA A 85 4.86 3.63 9.86
C ALA A 85 5.40 5.07 9.91
N ARG A 86 6.56 5.28 10.56
CA ARG A 86 7.20 6.58 10.69
C ARG A 86 7.70 7.14 9.35
N GLY A 87 8.32 6.31 8.52
CA GLY A 87 8.83 6.73 7.20
C GLY A 87 7.70 7.19 6.28
N TYR A 88 6.61 6.44 6.27
CA TYR A 88 5.48 6.69 5.38
C TYR A 88 4.53 7.81 5.82
N ARG A 89 4.57 8.24 7.09
CA ARG A 89 3.61 9.19 7.66
C ARG A 89 3.45 10.49 6.88
N GLY A 90 4.48 10.98 6.21
CA GLY A 90 4.43 12.22 5.44
C GLY A 90 3.58 12.09 4.18
N MET A 91 3.75 11.02 3.39
CA MET A 91 2.92 10.74 2.22
C MET A 91 1.50 10.38 2.64
N VAL A 92 1.34 9.53 3.65
CA VAL A 92 0.02 9.12 4.16
C VAL A 92 -0.76 10.32 4.71
N ALA A 93 -0.10 11.32 5.30
CA ALA A 93 -0.75 12.56 5.73
C ALA A 93 -1.33 13.35 4.53
N GLN A 94 -0.64 13.37 3.38
CA GLN A 94 -1.15 13.99 2.17
C GLN A 94 -2.36 13.22 1.62
N LEU A 95 -2.31 11.90 1.61
CA LEU A 95 -3.42 11.04 1.19
C LEU A 95 -4.63 11.20 2.12
N ALA A 96 -4.40 11.15 3.43
CA ALA A 96 -5.45 11.32 4.45
C ALA A 96 -6.13 12.69 4.35
N ALA A 97 -5.35 13.75 4.10
CA ALA A 97 -5.89 15.10 3.83
C ALA A 97 -6.76 15.14 2.57
N ALA A 98 -6.30 14.52 1.47
CA ALA A 98 -7.06 14.45 0.22
C ALA A 98 -8.36 13.65 0.38
N ALA A 99 -8.34 12.61 1.22
CA ALA A 99 -9.52 11.80 1.54
C ALA A 99 -10.42 12.45 2.62
N GLY A 100 -9.95 13.43 3.39
CA GLY A 100 -10.65 14.01 4.53
C GLY A 100 -10.75 13.05 5.72
N MET A 101 -9.82 12.12 5.87
CA MET A 101 -9.85 11.04 6.85
C MET A 101 -8.73 11.16 7.89
N THR A 102 -8.91 10.52 9.04
CA THR A 102 -7.80 10.18 9.94
C THR A 102 -7.15 8.90 9.41
N ALA A 103 -5.80 8.88 9.34
CA ALA A 103 -5.09 7.67 8.95
C ALA A 103 -4.48 6.96 10.15
N LEU A 104 -4.43 5.63 10.06
CA LEU A 104 -3.77 4.71 10.97
C LEU A 104 -2.75 3.91 10.15
N ILE A 105 -1.48 3.96 10.55
CA ILE A 105 -0.39 3.23 9.88
C ILE A 105 0.16 2.21 10.87
N PRO A 106 -0.27 0.95 10.79
CA PRO A 106 0.32 -0.12 11.60
C PRO A 106 1.78 -0.36 11.21
N ASP A 107 2.66 -0.47 12.19
CA ASP A 107 4.05 -0.86 12.03
C ASP A 107 4.14 -2.38 12.18
N TYR A 108 3.59 -3.10 11.20
CA TYR A 108 3.45 -4.55 11.22
C TYR A 108 4.81 -5.26 11.23
N SER A 109 4.85 -6.48 11.76
CA SER A 109 6.04 -7.32 11.84
C SER A 109 6.57 -7.69 10.46
N ARG A 110 7.88 -7.59 10.27
CA ARG A 110 8.55 -7.71 8.96
C ARG A 110 9.51 -8.88 8.91
N ALA A 111 9.68 -9.42 7.71
CA ALA A 111 10.72 -10.39 7.42
C ALA A 111 12.14 -9.74 7.55
N PRO A 112 13.18 -10.54 7.85
CA PRO A 112 13.14 -11.98 8.07
C PRO A 112 12.73 -12.37 9.50
N GLU A 113 12.56 -11.40 10.42
CA GLU A 113 12.27 -11.66 11.83
C GLU A 113 10.88 -12.29 12.02
N ALA A 114 9.94 -11.90 11.15
CA ALA A 114 8.58 -12.43 11.11
C ALA A 114 8.19 -12.77 9.67
N GLN A 115 7.92 -14.04 9.45
CA GLN A 115 7.48 -14.57 8.15
C GLN A 115 5.96 -14.65 8.07
N TYR A 116 5.42 -14.92 6.89
CA TYR A 116 4.02 -15.25 6.72
C TYR A 116 3.62 -16.38 7.68
N PRO A 117 2.45 -16.31 8.36
CA PRO A 117 1.37 -15.31 8.16
C PRO A 117 1.39 -14.12 9.15
N VAL A 118 2.46 -13.87 9.89
CA VAL A 118 2.48 -12.93 11.02
C VAL A 118 1.90 -11.56 10.66
N ALA A 119 2.41 -10.91 9.62
CA ALA A 119 1.93 -9.58 9.21
C ALA A 119 0.44 -9.59 8.85
N LEU A 120 -0.04 -10.62 8.17
CA LEU A 120 -1.45 -10.76 7.80
C LEU A 120 -2.35 -10.91 9.03
N GLU A 121 -1.96 -11.76 9.99
CA GLU A 121 -2.74 -11.98 11.22
C GLU A 121 -2.72 -10.76 12.14
N GLU A 122 -1.62 -10.02 12.21
CA GLU A 122 -1.56 -8.73 12.92
C GLU A 122 -2.55 -7.73 12.31
N MET A 123 -2.57 -7.59 10.99
CA MET A 123 -3.48 -6.66 10.31
C MET A 123 -4.93 -7.09 10.44
N PHE A 124 -5.20 -8.39 10.38
CA PHE A 124 -6.51 -8.95 10.67
C PHE A 124 -6.98 -8.59 12.09
N THR A 125 -6.12 -8.77 13.09
CA THR A 125 -6.42 -8.46 14.49
C THR A 125 -6.61 -6.95 14.72
N VAL A 126 -5.77 -6.11 14.10
CA VAL A 126 -5.91 -4.65 14.16
C VAL A 126 -7.24 -4.20 13.57
N TYR A 127 -7.60 -4.70 12.38
CA TYR A 127 -8.86 -4.34 11.74
C TYR A 127 -10.06 -4.77 12.58
N THR A 128 -10.09 -6.03 13.05
CA THR A 128 -11.16 -6.55 13.89
C THR A 128 -11.32 -5.72 15.17
N TYR A 129 -10.23 -5.43 15.86
CA TYR A 129 -10.24 -4.57 17.03
C TYR A 129 -10.84 -3.19 16.75
N LEU A 130 -10.47 -2.57 15.64
CA LEU A 130 -11.01 -1.25 15.27
C LEU A 130 -12.53 -1.30 15.08
N ILE A 131 -13.05 -2.31 14.36
CA ILE A 131 -14.48 -2.46 14.14
C ILE A 131 -15.23 -2.73 15.46
N GLU A 132 -14.73 -3.60 16.30
CA GLU A 132 -15.30 -3.91 17.62
C GLU A 132 -15.28 -2.68 18.56
N ASN A 133 -14.34 -1.74 18.34
CA ASN A 133 -14.22 -0.52 19.12
C ASN A 133 -14.84 0.72 18.42
N GLY A 134 -15.80 0.51 17.54
CA GLY A 134 -16.69 1.55 17.01
C GLY A 134 -16.24 2.22 15.72
N HIS A 135 -15.21 1.73 15.04
CA HIS A 135 -14.93 2.16 13.67
C HIS A 135 -15.94 1.52 12.71
N ASP A 136 -16.66 2.34 11.95
CA ASP A 136 -17.64 1.84 10.97
C ASP A 136 -16.92 1.31 9.72
N PRO A 137 -17.08 0.01 9.36
CA PRO A 137 -16.50 -0.55 8.14
C PRO A 137 -16.95 0.18 6.87
N LYS A 138 -18.17 0.75 6.86
CA LYS A 138 -18.71 1.53 5.74
C LYS A 138 -18.02 2.88 5.52
N THR A 139 -17.28 3.35 6.52
CA THR A 139 -16.47 4.57 6.45
C THR A 139 -14.98 4.29 6.68
N THR A 140 -14.59 3.02 6.64
CA THR A 140 -13.18 2.60 6.73
C THR A 140 -12.69 2.18 5.35
N VAL A 141 -11.51 2.65 4.94
CA VAL A 141 -10.81 2.21 3.73
C VAL A 141 -9.44 1.63 4.11
N ILE A 142 -8.99 0.61 3.37
CA ILE A 142 -7.65 0.05 3.53
C ILE A 142 -6.86 0.39 2.28
N VAL A 143 -5.67 0.96 2.44
CA VAL A 143 -4.79 1.37 1.36
C VAL A 143 -3.40 0.79 1.58
N GLY A 144 -2.72 0.38 0.52
CA GLY A 144 -1.33 -0.04 0.63
C GLY A 144 -0.56 0.16 -0.68
N ASP A 145 0.75 0.33 -0.53
CA ASP A 145 1.68 0.43 -1.66
C ASP A 145 2.56 -0.82 -1.75
N SER A 146 2.94 -1.21 -2.97
CA SER A 146 3.87 -2.33 -3.19
C SER A 146 3.45 -3.60 -2.42
N ALA A 147 4.30 -4.13 -1.54
CA ALA A 147 3.98 -5.23 -0.63
C ALA A 147 2.75 -4.95 0.27
N GLY A 148 2.58 -3.70 0.71
CA GLY A 148 1.38 -3.28 1.45
C GLY A 148 0.11 -3.34 0.60
N GLY A 149 0.21 -3.15 -0.71
CA GLY A 149 -0.89 -3.36 -1.66
C GLY A 149 -1.28 -4.84 -1.76
N GLY A 150 -0.30 -5.73 -1.83
CA GLY A 150 -0.53 -7.18 -1.74
C GLY A 150 -1.16 -7.58 -0.40
N LEU A 151 -0.64 -7.05 0.72
CA LEU A 151 -1.18 -7.29 2.06
C LEU A 151 -2.63 -6.76 2.19
N THR A 152 -2.96 -5.65 1.53
CA THR A 152 -4.33 -5.09 1.50
C THR A 152 -5.32 -6.06 0.86
N LEU A 153 -4.97 -6.65 -0.27
CA LEU A 153 -5.80 -7.68 -0.94
C LEU A 153 -5.92 -8.94 -0.09
N ALA A 154 -4.79 -9.46 0.42
CA ALA A 154 -4.77 -10.65 1.27
C ALA A 154 -5.62 -10.45 2.53
N LEU A 155 -5.54 -9.28 3.17
CA LEU A 155 -6.37 -8.93 4.33
C LEU A 155 -7.86 -8.89 3.97
N ALA A 156 -8.24 -8.26 2.86
CA ALA A 156 -9.63 -8.20 2.43
C ALA A 156 -10.21 -9.60 2.16
N MET A 157 -9.44 -10.50 1.55
CA MET A 157 -9.83 -11.91 1.37
C MET A 157 -9.99 -12.61 2.72
N ALA A 158 -9.02 -12.46 3.63
CA ALA A 158 -9.08 -13.08 4.95
C ALA A 158 -10.28 -12.60 5.78
N LEU A 159 -10.62 -11.30 5.69
CA LEU A 159 -11.81 -10.73 6.34
C LEU A 159 -13.10 -11.35 5.78
N ARG A 160 -13.23 -11.42 4.46
CA ARG A 160 -14.39 -12.05 3.79
C ARG A 160 -14.53 -13.52 4.20
N ASP A 161 -13.45 -14.27 4.08
CA ASP A 161 -13.46 -15.73 4.31
C ASP A 161 -13.77 -16.11 5.77
N ARG A 162 -13.45 -15.18 6.69
CA ARG A 162 -13.81 -15.32 8.13
C ARG A 162 -15.14 -14.64 8.48
N GLY A 163 -15.91 -14.15 7.48
CA GLY A 163 -17.26 -13.58 7.67
C GLY A 163 -17.28 -12.23 8.38
N LEU A 164 -16.19 -11.48 8.37
CA LEU A 164 -16.12 -10.17 8.99
C LEU A 164 -16.58 -9.05 8.03
N PRO A 165 -17.07 -7.92 8.57
CA PRO A 165 -17.45 -6.77 7.76
C PRO A 165 -16.25 -6.27 6.95
N LEU A 166 -16.47 -6.06 5.64
CA LEU A 166 -15.43 -5.55 4.73
C LEU A 166 -15.37 -4.02 4.76
N PRO A 167 -14.19 -3.41 4.48
CA PRO A 167 -14.06 -1.97 4.35
C PRO A 167 -14.87 -1.43 3.16
N ALA A 168 -15.11 -0.12 3.14
CA ALA A 168 -15.86 0.58 2.09
C ALA A 168 -15.18 0.50 0.72
N ALA A 169 -13.85 0.51 0.69
CA ALA A 169 -13.04 0.41 -0.52
C ALA A 169 -11.58 0.01 -0.18
N LEU A 170 -10.88 -0.50 -1.18
CA LEU A 170 -9.45 -0.75 -1.15
C LEU A 170 -8.73 0.25 -2.05
N GLY A 171 -7.56 0.75 -1.59
CA GLY A 171 -6.64 1.56 -2.39
C GLY A 171 -5.34 0.80 -2.63
N LEU A 172 -4.94 0.63 -3.89
CA LEU A 172 -3.74 -0.10 -4.26
C LEU A 172 -2.79 0.83 -5.02
N ILE A 173 -1.58 0.99 -4.52
CA ILE A 173 -0.52 1.77 -5.16
C ILE A 173 0.57 0.80 -5.61
N CYS A 174 0.81 0.67 -6.92
CA CYS A 174 1.84 -0.22 -7.47
C CYS A 174 1.91 -1.58 -6.75
N PRO A 175 0.80 -2.32 -6.58
CA PRO A 175 0.74 -3.48 -5.70
C PRO A 175 1.71 -4.58 -6.13
N TRP A 176 2.45 -5.15 -5.16
CA TRP A 176 3.17 -6.40 -5.33
C TRP A 176 2.31 -7.54 -4.77
N ALA A 177 1.64 -8.23 -5.67
CA ALA A 177 0.59 -9.19 -5.34
C ALA A 177 0.87 -10.62 -5.87
N ASP A 178 2.02 -10.82 -6.53
CA ASP A 178 2.52 -12.11 -6.99
C ASP A 178 3.98 -12.32 -6.55
N LEU A 179 4.17 -12.97 -5.40
CA LEU A 179 5.50 -13.29 -4.88
C LEU A 179 6.07 -14.58 -5.49
N ALA A 180 5.28 -15.27 -6.33
CA ALA A 180 5.70 -16.43 -7.12
C ALA A 180 6.10 -16.06 -8.55
N LEU A 181 6.01 -14.76 -8.90
CA LEU A 181 6.34 -14.26 -10.24
C LEU A 181 7.81 -14.52 -10.58
N ASP A 182 8.05 -15.17 -11.70
CA ASP A 182 9.40 -15.35 -12.22
C ASP A 182 9.96 -14.01 -12.74
N ILE A 183 11.29 -13.86 -12.61
CA ILE A 183 12.01 -12.67 -13.07
C ILE A 183 11.78 -12.41 -14.56
N ASP A 184 11.69 -13.46 -15.35
CA ASP A 184 11.49 -13.37 -16.81
C ASP A 184 10.08 -12.91 -17.19
N GLU A 185 9.10 -13.02 -16.29
CA GLU A 185 7.74 -12.51 -16.48
C GLU A 185 7.60 -11.03 -16.15
N MET A 186 8.59 -10.45 -15.48
CA MET A 186 8.57 -9.05 -15.11
C MET A 186 8.75 -8.15 -16.35
N ARG A 187 8.19 -6.95 -16.27
CA ARG A 187 8.42 -5.96 -17.33
C ARG A 187 9.91 -5.54 -17.37
N PRO A 188 10.47 -5.25 -18.55
CA PRO A 188 11.87 -4.82 -18.66
C PRO A 188 12.17 -3.60 -17.76
N VAL A 189 13.18 -3.73 -16.90
CA VAL A 189 13.51 -2.79 -15.80
C VAL A 189 14.27 -1.55 -16.23
N LEU A 190 14.45 -1.31 -17.51
CA LEU A 190 15.36 -0.29 -18.04
C LEU A 190 15.09 1.15 -17.54
N ARG A 191 13.88 1.44 -17.07
CA ARG A 191 13.47 2.79 -16.69
C ARG A 191 13.13 2.98 -15.21
N ASP A 192 12.85 1.92 -14.45
CA ASP A 192 12.66 2.05 -13.01
C ASP A 192 13.97 2.43 -12.32
N PRO A 193 13.99 3.48 -11.48
CA PRO A 193 15.22 3.91 -10.82
C PRO A 193 15.60 3.12 -9.58
N LEU A 194 14.70 2.36 -8.97
CA LEU A 194 14.90 1.73 -7.67
C LEU A 194 14.74 0.20 -7.71
N ILE A 195 13.65 -0.29 -8.32
CA ILE A 195 13.31 -1.71 -8.26
C ILE A 195 14.16 -2.52 -9.23
N LEU A 196 14.70 -3.61 -8.72
CA LEU A 196 15.45 -4.62 -9.46
C LEU A 196 14.73 -5.97 -9.32
N PRO A 197 14.63 -6.78 -10.38
CA PRO A 197 14.08 -8.14 -10.28
C PRO A 197 14.77 -9.00 -9.22
N SER A 198 16.08 -8.82 -9.03
CA SER A 198 16.83 -9.50 -7.97
C SER A 198 16.36 -9.18 -6.56
N MET A 199 15.70 -8.03 -6.36
CA MET A 199 15.14 -7.68 -5.05
C MET A 199 13.88 -8.50 -4.76
N THR A 200 12.99 -8.69 -5.74
CA THR A 200 11.81 -9.52 -5.54
C THR A 200 12.20 -10.97 -5.28
N ALA A 201 13.16 -11.51 -6.06
CA ALA A 201 13.72 -12.85 -5.84
C ALA A 201 14.40 -13.02 -4.46
N GLU A 202 14.95 -11.95 -3.89
CA GLU A 202 15.55 -11.98 -2.56
C GLU A 202 14.50 -11.95 -1.45
N TRP A 203 13.49 -11.07 -1.56
CA TRP A 203 12.56 -10.79 -0.46
C TRP A 203 11.34 -11.71 -0.43
N ALA A 204 10.86 -12.20 -1.58
CA ALA A 204 9.70 -13.09 -1.64
C ALA A 204 9.89 -14.35 -0.79
N PRO A 205 10.98 -15.14 -0.92
CA PRO A 205 11.17 -16.32 -0.09
C PRO A 205 11.43 -15.97 1.39
N ARG A 206 11.97 -14.79 1.71
CA ARG A 206 12.16 -14.37 3.10
C ARG A 206 10.83 -14.10 3.81
N TYR A 207 9.85 -13.57 3.08
CA TYR A 207 8.50 -13.36 3.61
C TYR A 207 7.71 -14.67 3.63
N ALA A 208 7.72 -15.43 2.53
CA ALA A 208 6.97 -16.67 2.41
C ALA A 208 7.42 -17.76 3.42
N GLY A 209 8.72 -17.75 3.79
CA GLY A 209 9.29 -18.80 4.64
C GLY A 209 9.19 -20.17 4.01
N SER A 210 8.63 -21.16 4.75
CA SER A 210 8.36 -22.49 4.24
C SER A 210 7.02 -22.64 3.50
N SER A 211 6.22 -21.58 3.44
CA SER A 211 4.91 -21.57 2.80
C SER A 211 5.01 -21.51 1.29
N HIS A 212 4.06 -22.14 0.60
CA HIS A 212 4.03 -22.08 -0.86
C HIS A 212 3.74 -20.65 -1.35
N PRO A 213 4.56 -20.07 -2.25
CA PRO A 213 4.45 -18.67 -2.63
C PRO A 213 3.13 -18.29 -3.33
N ARG A 214 2.42 -19.25 -3.92
CA ARG A 214 1.09 -19.04 -4.54
C ARG A 214 -0.09 -19.12 -3.56
N LEU A 215 0.16 -19.23 -2.25
CA LEU A 215 -0.95 -19.12 -1.30
C LEU A 215 -1.58 -17.73 -1.39
N PRO A 216 -2.92 -17.60 -1.42
CA PRO A 216 -3.60 -16.30 -1.53
C PRO A 216 -3.22 -15.29 -0.45
N GLY A 217 -2.84 -15.73 0.74
CA GLY A 217 -2.34 -14.87 1.80
C GLY A 217 -0.93 -14.31 1.55
N ILE A 218 -0.18 -14.87 0.59
CA ILE A 218 1.15 -14.43 0.16
C ILE A 218 1.05 -13.72 -1.19
N SER A 219 0.41 -14.37 -2.17
CA SER A 219 0.21 -13.88 -3.53
C SER A 219 -1.28 -13.81 -3.86
N PRO A 220 -1.96 -12.71 -3.51
CA PRO A 220 -3.41 -12.60 -3.64
C PRO A 220 -3.94 -12.67 -5.06
N VAL A 221 -3.11 -12.52 -6.09
CA VAL A 221 -3.53 -12.74 -7.50
C VAL A 221 -4.01 -14.17 -7.77
N TYR A 222 -3.64 -15.15 -6.94
CA TYR A 222 -4.08 -16.54 -7.03
C TYR A 222 -5.32 -16.84 -6.18
N GLY A 223 -5.84 -15.84 -5.46
CA GLY A 223 -7.03 -15.98 -4.63
C GLY A 223 -8.32 -15.67 -5.37
N ASP A 224 -9.43 -16.11 -4.78
CA ASP A 224 -10.76 -15.70 -5.23
C ASP A 224 -11.04 -14.25 -4.81
N MET A 225 -11.31 -13.37 -5.78
CA MET A 225 -11.67 -11.97 -5.54
C MET A 225 -13.18 -11.72 -5.44
N THR A 226 -14.00 -12.77 -5.44
CA THR A 226 -15.46 -12.66 -5.30
C THR A 226 -15.83 -12.00 -3.98
N GLY A 227 -16.73 -11.03 -4.03
CA GLY A 227 -17.23 -10.32 -2.84
C GLY A 227 -16.28 -9.27 -2.26
N LEU A 228 -15.13 -9.02 -2.86
CA LEU A 228 -14.23 -7.96 -2.39
C LEU A 228 -14.82 -6.57 -2.61
N PRO A 229 -14.45 -5.58 -1.77
CA PRO A 229 -14.87 -4.19 -1.93
C PRO A 229 -14.43 -3.58 -3.26
N PRO A 230 -15.01 -2.43 -3.66
CA PRO A 230 -14.48 -1.62 -4.76
C PRO A 230 -12.97 -1.33 -4.59
N ILE A 231 -12.24 -1.39 -5.70
CA ILE A 231 -10.79 -1.16 -5.73
C ILE A 231 -10.49 0.11 -6.52
N VAL A 232 -9.69 1.01 -5.92
CA VAL A 232 -9.05 2.12 -6.62
C VAL A 232 -7.57 1.80 -6.72
N MET A 233 -7.08 1.56 -7.93
CA MET A 233 -5.70 1.15 -8.18
C MET A 233 -4.93 2.19 -9.00
N GLN A 234 -3.72 2.48 -8.59
CA GLN A 234 -2.79 3.34 -9.34
C GLN A 234 -1.47 2.61 -9.55
N THR A 235 -0.98 2.62 -10.80
CA THR A 235 0.27 1.95 -11.17
C THR A 235 1.16 2.85 -12.01
N ALA A 236 2.40 2.44 -12.19
CA ALA A 236 3.43 3.15 -12.94
C ALA A 236 3.82 2.37 -14.20
N GLY A 237 3.99 3.07 -15.32
CA GLY A 237 4.28 2.45 -16.61
C GLY A 237 5.69 1.87 -16.72
N ASP A 238 6.65 2.41 -15.95
CA ASP A 238 8.05 1.95 -15.94
C ASP A 238 8.33 0.96 -14.76
N ASP A 239 7.29 0.50 -14.07
CA ASP A 239 7.38 -0.41 -12.92
C ASP A 239 7.52 -1.87 -13.37
N PRO A 240 8.59 -2.61 -12.98
CA PRO A 240 8.81 -3.99 -13.40
C PRO A 240 7.76 -4.98 -12.87
N ILE A 241 7.15 -4.71 -11.70
CA ILE A 241 6.12 -5.57 -11.12
C ILE A 241 4.69 -5.15 -11.50
N SER A 242 4.53 -4.18 -12.42
CA SER A 242 3.19 -3.73 -12.85
C SER A 242 2.37 -4.80 -13.59
N VAL A 243 2.95 -5.94 -13.92
CA VAL A 243 2.25 -7.15 -14.41
C VAL A 243 1.27 -7.70 -13.38
N ASP A 244 1.53 -7.49 -12.09
CA ASP A 244 0.62 -7.90 -11.01
C ASP A 244 -0.71 -7.15 -11.10
N ALA A 245 -0.68 -5.89 -11.51
CA ALA A 245 -1.90 -5.12 -11.72
C ALA A 245 -2.76 -5.70 -12.85
N ASP A 246 -2.15 -6.16 -13.93
CA ASP A 246 -2.86 -6.80 -15.05
C ASP A 246 -3.52 -8.12 -14.58
N LYS A 247 -2.83 -8.88 -13.70
CA LYS A 247 -3.37 -10.09 -13.05
C LYS A 247 -4.54 -9.75 -12.12
N ILE A 248 -4.40 -8.70 -11.31
CA ILE A 248 -5.49 -8.20 -10.43
C ILE A 248 -6.70 -7.80 -11.27
N GLU A 249 -6.53 -7.02 -12.34
CA GLU A 249 -7.63 -6.63 -13.23
C GLU A 249 -8.36 -7.84 -13.78
N THR A 250 -7.60 -8.81 -14.30
CA THR A 250 -8.17 -10.03 -14.89
C THR A 250 -8.96 -10.84 -13.85
N THR A 251 -8.38 -11.07 -12.67
CA THR A 251 -8.99 -11.89 -11.61
C THR A 251 -10.21 -11.19 -11.00
N TYR A 252 -10.11 -9.86 -10.77
CA TYR A 252 -11.22 -9.08 -10.22
C TYR A 252 -12.39 -8.96 -11.22
N ALA A 253 -12.11 -8.77 -12.51
CA ALA A 253 -13.13 -8.75 -13.55
C ALA A 253 -13.85 -10.11 -13.68
N ALA A 254 -13.11 -11.22 -13.57
CA ALA A 254 -13.69 -12.57 -13.60
C ALA A 254 -14.61 -12.82 -12.40
N ALA A 255 -14.31 -12.24 -11.24
CA ALA A 255 -15.11 -12.35 -10.02
C ALA A 255 -16.46 -11.63 -10.12
N LYS A 256 -16.66 -10.69 -11.05
CA LYS A 256 -17.90 -9.91 -11.30
C LYS A 256 -18.48 -9.24 -10.04
N THR A 257 -17.64 -8.79 -9.11
CA THR A 257 -18.09 -8.43 -7.76
C THR A 257 -18.12 -6.94 -7.46
N GLY A 258 -17.52 -6.09 -8.27
CA GLY A 258 -17.43 -4.68 -7.91
C GLY A 258 -16.85 -3.82 -9.01
N ILE A 259 -16.45 -2.62 -8.61
CA ILE A 259 -15.79 -1.63 -9.48
C ILE A 259 -14.31 -1.68 -9.20
N LEU A 260 -13.50 -1.86 -10.24
CA LEU A 260 -12.07 -1.60 -10.22
C LEU A 260 -11.82 -0.36 -11.08
N ASP A 261 -11.36 0.71 -10.42
CA ASP A 261 -10.94 1.94 -11.07
C ASP A 261 -9.40 1.95 -11.10
N HIS A 262 -8.82 1.58 -12.24
CA HIS A 262 -7.38 1.52 -12.43
C HIS A 262 -6.88 2.70 -13.27
N ARG A 263 -5.85 3.38 -12.75
CA ARG A 263 -5.13 4.42 -13.48
C ARG A 263 -3.65 4.10 -13.55
N ARG A 264 -3.13 3.92 -14.77
CA ARG A 264 -1.69 3.78 -15.03
C ARG A 264 -1.08 5.14 -15.36
N PHE A 265 0.04 5.45 -14.73
CA PHE A 265 0.81 6.69 -14.96
C PHE A 265 2.02 6.38 -15.83
N ASP A 266 1.94 6.75 -17.11
CA ASP A 266 3.02 6.53 -18.08
C ASP A 266 4.30 7.26 -17.71
N ASN A 267 5.45 6.61 -17.98
CA ASN A 267 6.77 7.15 -17.69
C ASN A 267 6.98 7.50 -16.21
N MET A 268 6.27 6.85 -15.30
CA MET A 268 6.49 6.89 -13.86
C MET A 268 7.07 5.55 -13.40
N TRP A 269 7.73 5.52 -12.26
CA TRP A 269 8.40 4.38 -11.65
C TRP A 269 7.63 3.86 -10.45
N HIS A 270 8.00 2.69 -9.97
CA HIS A 270 7.41 2.06 -8.80
C HIS A 270 7.32 3.03 -7.62
N ASP A 271 6.13 3.14 -7.01
CA ASP A 271 5.86 4.01 -5.85
C ASP A 271 6.32 5.46 -6.00
N PHE A 272 6.23 6.04 -7.21
CA PHE A 272 6.54 7.45 -7.43
C PHE A 272 5.74 8.41 -6.51
N HIS A 273 4.67 7.91 -5.93
CA HIS A 273 3.81 8.59 -4.96
C HIS A 273 4.57 9.05 -3.71
N LEU A 274 5.64 8.33 -3.32
CA LEU A 274 6.53 8.70 -2.22
C LEU A 274 7.17 10.09 -2.41
N GLN A 275 7.28 10.55 -3.65
CA GLN A 275 7.82 11.87 -3.99
C GLN A 275 6.74 12.98 -4.04
N VAL A 276 5.61 12.80 -3.32
CA VAL A 276 4.46 13.72 -3.30
C VAL A 276 4.83 15.19 -3.02
N SER A 277 5.87 15.44 -2.24
CA SER A 277 6.33 16.80 -1.92
C SER A 277 7.20 17.43 -3.02
N LEU A 278 7.76 16.64 -3.92
CA LEU A 278 8.74 17.08 -4.91
C LEU A 278 8.18 17.03 -6.34
N LEU A 279 7.32 16.05 -6.63
CA LEU A 279 6.84 15.68 -7.95
C LEU A 279 5.36 16.05 -8.12
N PRO A 280 5.01 16.94 -9.06
CA PRO A 280 3.61 17.30 -9.33
C PRO A 280 2.73 16.08 -9.63
N GLN A 281 3.21 15.14 -10.45
CA GLN A 281 2.49 13.91 -10.81
C GLN A 281 2.15 13.05 -9.59
N ALA A 282 3.06 12.95 -8.63
CA ALA A 282 2.81 12.23 -7.37
C ALA A 282 1.74 12.93 -6.53
N ARG A 283 1.75 14.26 -6.50
CA ARG A 283 0.71 15.04 -5.80
C ARG A 283 -0.66 14.84 -6.43
N ASP A 284 -0.73 14.90 -7.76
CA ASP A 284 -1.98 14.72 -8.50
C ASP A 284 -2.51 13.29 -8.32
N ALA A 285 -1.63 12.28 -8.32
CA ALA A 285 -1.98 10.89 -8.06
C ALA A 285 -2.56 10.70 -6.65
N ILE A 286 -1.89 11.21 -5.62
CA ILE A 286 -2.37 11.14 -4.22
C ILE A 286 -3.69 11.89 -4.04
N ALA A 287 -3.86 13.04 -4.66
CA ALA A 287 -5.12 13.81 -4.61
C ALA A 287 -6.27 13.04 -5.29
N ASP A 288 -6.03 12.45 -6.46
CA ASP A 288 -7.00 11.64 -7.20
C ASP A 288 -7.41 10.39 -6.39
N LEU A 289 -6.43 9.64 -5.85
CA LEU A 289 -6.69 8.46 -5.01
C LEU A 289 -7.55 8.82 -3.79
N GLY A 290 -7.16 9.87 -3.05
CA GLY A 290 -7.90 10.30 -1.87
C GLY A 290 -9.34 10.73 -2.17
N ALA A 291 -9.56 11.47 -3.27
CA ALA A 291 -10.89 11.89 -3.71
C ALA A 291 -11.76 10.69 -4.11
N LYS A 292 -11.22 9.72 -4.84
CA LYS A 292 -11.94 8.52 -5.26
C LYS A 292 -12.35 7.65 -4.07
N LEU A 293 -11.43 7.42 -3.12
CA LEU A 293 -11.73 6.67 -1.88
C LEU A 293 -12.85 7.34 -1.07
N ARG A 294 -12.81 8.68 -0.90
CA ARG A 294 -13.87 9.43 -0.26
C ARG A 294 -15.22 9.27 -0.96
N ASN A 295 -15.23 9.29 -2.29
CA ASN A 295 -16.46 9.15 -3.07
C ASN A 295 -17.14 7.78 -2.87
N HIS A 296 -16.38 6.70 -2.69
CA HIS A 296 -16.95 5.38 -2.36
C HIS A 296 -17.69 5.41 -1.01
N ILE A 297 -17.15 6.06 0.01
CA ILE A 297 -17.82 6.22 1.31
C ILE A 297 -19.12 7.00 1.15
N HIS A 298 -19.11 8.14 0.46
CA HIS A 298 -20.32 8.94 0.24
C HIS A 298 -21.41 8.20 -0.54
N THR A 299 -21.03 7.36 -1.50
CA THR A 299 -21.98 6.56 -2.27
C THR A 299 -22.68 5.53 -1.37
N ILE A 300 -21.96 4.90 -0.45
CA ILE A 300 -22.52 3.96 0.53
C ILE A 300 -23.48 4.69 1.47
N GLN A 301 -23.07 5.83 2.02
CA GLN A 301 -23.91 6.63 2.93
C GLN A 301 -25.23 7.07 2.28
N ARG A 302 -25.20 7.54 1.02
CA ARG A 302 -26.41 7.91 0.28
C ARG A 302 -27.36 6.74 0.07
N LYS A 303 -26.85 5.53 -0.20
CA LYS A 303 -27.68 4.32 -0.35
C LYS A 303 -28.32 3.88 0.96
N VAL A 304 -27.71 4.15 2.09
CA VAL A 304 -28.26 3.83 3.42
C VAL A 304 -29.35 4.81 3.82
N THR A 305 -29.20 6.11 3.52
CA THR A 305 -30.21 7.15 3.82
C THR A 305 -31.40 7.15 2.88
N ALA A 306 -31.33 6.49 1.72
CA ALA A 306 -32.40 6.38 0.74
C ALA A 306 -33.30 5.13 0.93
N LYS A 307 -33.01 4.29 1.91
CA LYS A 307 -33.80 3.13 2.36
C LYS A 307 -34.50 3.42 3.68
#